data_74439c19d626900718a81d8cea1159f9
#
_entry.id   74439c19d626900718a81d8cea1159f9
#
_cell.length_a   1.000
_cell.length_b   1.000
_cell.length_c   1.000
_cell.angle_alpha   90.00
_cell.angle_beta   90.00
_cell.angle_gamma   90.00
#
_symmetry.space_group_name_H-M   'P 1'
#
loop_
_entity.id
_entity.type
_entity.pdbx_description
1 polymer ?
#
loop_
_entity_poly.entity_id
_entity_poly.type
_entity_poly.pdbx_seq_one_letter_code
_entity_poly.pdbx_strand_id
1 'polypeptide(L)'
;ASQIKEGGSLVLKKGLPVGFDPSAKYKSYTYSITEPADFCVENMELKDGYYQFDLKTPEFRIEKLVLNYPGLLNVENSVAASALALLAGVSHDAIRKALASYSGVKRRFDIHLKNENFILIDDYAHHPEELRATIQSVRDIYRGRTITGIFQPHLFSRTKDFAEGFAKSLDLLDEIVLL
;
A
#
# COMPACT_ATOMS: atom_id res chain seq x y z
N ALA A 1 -15.75 2.63 -15.78
CA ALA A 1 -15.00 3.02 -17.01
C ALA A 1 -15.79 3.94 -17.92
N SER A 2 -17.13 3.79 -18.03
CA SER A 2 -18.00 4.62 -18.89
C SER A 2 -18.00 6.14 -18.57
N GLN A 3 -17.50 6.54 -17.41
CA GLN A 3 -17.42 7.95 -17.01
C GLN A 3 -16.06 8.59 -17.28
N ILE A 4 -15.09 7.84 -17.78
CA ILE A 4 -13.77 8.39 -18.11
C ILE A 4 -13.91 9.19 -19.41
N LYS A 5 -13.49 10.46 -19.37
CA LYS A 5 -13.53 11.35 -20.53
C LYS A 5 -12.62 10.84 -21.65
N GLU A 6 -12.93 11.19 -22.89
CA GLU A 6 -12.06 10.95 -24.03
C GLU A 6 -10.66 11.55 -23.79
N GLY A 7 -9.62 10.76 -24.07
CA GLY A 7 -8.24 11.13 -23.78
C GLY A 7 -7.81 10.97 -22.32
N GLY A 8 -8.72 10.58 -21.42
CA GLY A 8 -8.40 10.31 -20.02
C GLY A 8 -7.53 9.08 -19.83
N SER A 9 -7.09 8.85 -18.60
CA SER A 9 -6.27 7.68 -18.23
C SER A 9 -6.94 6.87 -17.13
N LEU A 10 -6.85 5.56 -17.24
CA LEU A 10 -7.26 4.59 -16.22
C LEU A 10 -6.03 3.87 -15.70
N VAL A 11 -5.80 3.89 -14.41
CA VAL A 11 -4.69 3.18 -13.76
C VAL A 11 -5.27 2.10 -12.87
N LEU A 12 -4.89 0.84 -13.08
CA LEU A 12 -5.41 -0.33 -12.38
C LEU A 12 -4.29 -1.17 -11.78
N LYS A 13 -4.56 -1.77 -10.64
CA LYS A 13 -3.67 -2.80 -10.10
C LYS A 13 -3.61 -3.98 -11.06
N LYS A 14 -2.41 -4.49 -11.30
CA LYS A 14 -2.17 -5.69 -12.11
C LYS A 14 -2.92 -6.88 -11.52
N GLY A 15 -3.53 -7.71 -12.38
CA GLY A 15 -4.25 -8.92 -11.95
C GLY A 15 -5.71 -8.69 -11.52
N LEU A 16 -6.21 -7.46 -11.50
CA LEU A 16 -7.65 -7.25 -11.27
C LEU A 16 -8.47 -7.80 -12.45
N PRO A 17 -9.54 -8.58 -12.19
CA PRO A 17 -10.43 -9.12 -13.23
C PRO A 17 -11.37 -8.03 -13.75
N VAL A 18 -10.82 -7.00 -14.35
CA VAL A 18 -11.61 -5.90 -14.95
C VAL A 18 -11.64 -6.08 -16.44
N GLY A 19 -12.84 -6.21 -17.00
CA GLY A 19 -13.04 -6.19 -18.47
C GLY A 19 -12.75 -4.77 -18.99
N PHE A 20 -11.84 -4.68 -19.95
CA PHE A 20 -11.62 -3.46 -20.71
C PHE A 20 -12.56 -3.42 -21.90
N ASP A 21 -13.16 -2.28 -22.15
CA ASP A 21 -13.88 -2.01 -23.38
C ASP A 21 -12.86 -1.63 -24.47
N PRO A 22 -12.69 -2.46 -25.52
CA PRO A 22 -11.74 -2.17 -26.60
C PRO A 22 -12.09 -0.90 -27.40
N SER A 23 -13.35 -0.45 -27.33
CA SER A 23 -13.81 0.76 -27.98
C SER A 23 -13.63 2.03 -27.13
N ALA A 24 -13.11 1.87 -25.90
CA ALA A 24 -12.93 2.98 -24.97
C ALA A 24 -11.93 4.00 -25.49
N LYS A 25 -12.27 5.26 -25.43
CA LYS A 25 -11.44 6.39 -25.87
C LYS A 25 -10.50 6.92 -24.78
N TYR A 26 -10.10 6.04 -23.83
CA TYR A 26 -9.14 6.35 -22.77
C TYR A 26 -7.94 5.39 -22.85
N LYS A 27 -6.80 5.80 -22.28
CA LYS A 27 -5.62 4.93 -22.14
C LYS A 27 -5.70 4.15 -20.84
N SER A 28 -5.33 2.87 -20.88
CA SER A 28 -5.27 2.00 -19.69
C SER A 28 -3.83 1.71 -19.34
N TYR A 29 -3.53 1.80 -18.06
CA TYR A 29 -2.23 1.48 -17.47
C TYR A 29 -2.40 0.55 -16.29
N THR A 30 -1.43 -0.31 -16.07
CA THR A 30 -1.37 -1.19 -14.91
C THR A 30 -0.26 -0.76 -13.96
N TYR A 31 -0.45 -1.02 -12.66
CA TYR A 31 0.62 -0.86 -11.68
C TYR A 31 0.78 -2.12 -10.81
N SER A 32 1.99 -2.35 -10.31
CA SER A 32 2.30 -3.44 -9.39
C SER A 32 3.57 -3.15 -8.59
N ILE A 33 3.69 -3.77 -7.41
CA ILE A 33 4.94 -3.79 -6.64
C ILE A 33 5.65 -5.14 -6.70
N THR A 34 5.04 -6.17 -7.29
CA THR A 34 5.55 -7.55 -7.33
C THR A 34 5.69 -8.12 -8.72
N GLU A 35 4.98 -7.58 -9.71
CA GLU A 35 4.91 -8.12 -11.08
C GLU A 35 5.22 -7.05 -12.11
N PRO A 36 5.71 -7.42 -13.30
CA PRO A 36 5.87 -6.48 -14.40
C PRO A 36 4.54 -5.82 -14.79
N ALA A 37 4.54 -4.50 -14.80
CA ALA A 37 3.40 -3.63 -15.13
C ALA A 37 3.89 -2.38 -15.84
N ASP A 38 2.98 -1.51 -16.30
CA ASP A 38 3.35 -0.23 -16.91
C ASP A 38 4.07 0.67 -15.89
N PHE A 39 3.57 0.67 -14.66
CA PHE A 39 4.24 1.29 -13.52
C PHE A 39 4.57 0.19 -12.50
N CYS A 40 5.83 -0.11 -12.30
CA CYS A 40 6.21 -1.15 -11.36
C CYS A 40 7.44 -0.79 -10.53
N VAL A 41 7.50 -1.40 -9.34
CA VAL A 41 8.63 -1.28 -8.43
C VAL A 41 9.75 -2.21 -8.87
N GLU A 42 10.97 -1.69 -8.86
CA GLU A 42 12.20 -2.46 -9.02
C GLU A 42 13.18 -2.08 -7.90
N ASN A 43 14.13 -2.96 -7.59
CA ASN A 43 15.21 -2.73 -6.62
C ASN A 43 14.70 -2.23 -5.26
N MET A 44 13.60 -2.83 -4.75
CA MET A 44 13.02 -2.45 -3.47
C MET A 44 13.86 -2.96 -2.30
N GLU A 45 14.22 -2.05 -1.40
CA GLU A 45 14.97 -2.34 -0.18
C GLU A 45 14.28 -1.71 1.03
N LEU A 46 14.31 -2.40 2.16
CA LEU A 46 13.88 -1.87 3.45
C LEU A 46 15.11 -1.38 4.22
N LYS A 47 15.22 -0.08 4.44
CA LYS A 47 16.31 0.58 5.20
C LYS A 47 15.73 1.43 6.32
N ASP A 48 16.17 1.21 7.54
CA ASP A 48 15.77 1.99 8.73
C ASP A 48 14.24 2.09 8.95
N GLY A 49 13.50 1.06 8.47
CA GLY A 49 12.03 0.99 8.56
C GLY A 49 11.29 1.69 7.41
N TYR A 50 12.00 2.21 6.41
CA TYR A 50 11.44 2.84 5.23
C TYR A 50 11.81 2.11 3.95
N TYR A 51 10.94 2.19 2.94
CA TYR A 51 11.21 1.57 1.65
C TYR A 51 11.90 2.54 0.70
N GLN A 52 13.02 2.08 0.13
CA GLN A 52 13.67 2.69 -1.02
C GLN A 52 13.45 1.80 -2.23
N PHE A 53 13.08 2.36 -3.38
CA PHE A 53 12.81 1.59 -4.59
C PHE A 53 12.99 2.45 -5.85
N ASP A 54 13.10 1.77 -6.97
CA ASP A 54 13.01 2.40 -8.29
C ASP A 54 11.58 2.26 -8.81
N LEU A 55 11.05 3.31 -9.41
CA LEU A 55 9.77 3.27 -10.12
C LEU A 55 10.05 3.23 -11.64
N LYS A 56 9.81 2.06 -12.22
CA LYS A 56 9.76 1.91 -13.67
C LYS A 56 8.44 2.44 -14.19
N THR A 57 8.49 3.20 -15.28
CA THR A 57 7.34 3.73 -16.00
C THR A 57 7.37 3.25 -17.47
N PRO A 58 6.36 3.49 -18.27
CA PRO A 58 6.39 3.13 -19.71
C PRO A 58 7.55 3.75 -20.49
N GLU A 59 8.01 4.93 -20.08
CA GLU A 59 8.99 5.71 -20.87
C GLU A 59 10.36 5.84 -20.22
N PHE A 60 10.44 5.77 -18.87
CA PHE A 60 11.65 6.01 -18.10
C PHE A 60 11.62 5.32 -16.75
N ARG A 61 12.69 5.50 -15.98
CA ARG A 61 12.82 5.03 -14.60
C ARG A 61 13.14 6.20 -13.68
N ILE A 62 12.49 6.23 -12.50
CA ILE A 62 12.85 7.13 -11.42
C ILE A 62 13.57 6.31 -10.36
N GLU A 63 14.87 6.48 -10.25
CA GLU A 63 15.69 5.69 -9.35
C GLU A 63 15.64 6.23 -7.91
N LYS A 64 15.83 5.33 -6.93
CA LYS A 64 16.05 5.64 -5.52
C LYS A 64 14.98 6.56 -4.91
N LEU A 65 13.73 6.29 -5.20
CA LEU A 65 12.61 6.92 -4.47
C LEU A 65 12.61 6.41 -3.03
N VAL A 66 12.47 7.31 -2.09
CA VAL A 66 12.30 6.98 -0.67
C VAL A 66 10.88 7.34 -0.26
N LEU A 67 10.13 6.36 0.22
CA LEU A 67 8.83 6.61 0.85
C LEU A 67 9.04 6.79 2.35
N ASN A 68 8.86 8.01 2.83
CA ASN A 68 9.00 8.34 4.25
C ASN A 68 7.77 7.89 5.07
N TYR A 69 7.24 6.70 4.76
CA TYR A 69 6.13 6.10 5.49
C TYR A 69 6.19 4.57 5.38
N PRO A 70 6.06 3.84 6.50
CA PRO A 70 6.25 2.40 6.53
C PRO A 70 5.08 1.63 5.91
N GLY A 71 5.32 0.35 5.60
CA GLY A 71 4.32 -0.61 5.15
C GLY A 71 4.23 -0.77 3.63
N LEU A 72 4.18 -2.04 3.18
CA LEU A 72 4.11 -2.40 1.75
C LEU A 72 2.86 -1.85 1.05
N LEU A 73 1.73 -1.78 1.76
CA LEU A 73 0.51 -1.14 1.22
C LEU A 73 0.73 0.33 0.88
N ASN A 74 1.56 1.02 1.67
CA ASN A 74 1.88 2.42 1.40
C ASN A 74 2.83 2.55 0.20
N VAL A 75 3.73 1.59 -0.03
CA VAL A 75 4.50 1.52 -1.28
C VAL A 75 3.56 1.32 -2.46
N GLU A 76 2.62 0.38 -2.40
CA GLU A 76 1.64 0.14 -3.46
C GLU A 76 0.80 1.39 -3.76
N ASN A 77 0.30 2.05 -2.73
CA ASN A 77 -0.45 3.30 -2.86
C ASN A 77 0.41 4.42 -3.48
N SER A 78 1.69 4.50 -3.10
CA SER A 78 2.61 5.51 -3.64
C SER A 78 2.89 5.29 -5.13
N VAL A 79 2.97 4.05 -5.59
CA VAL A 79 3.12 3.70 -7.01
C VAL A 79 1.88 4.15 -7.80
N ALA A 80 0.67 3.81 -7.31
CA ALA A 80 -0.57 4.23 -7.95
C ALA A 80 -0.70 5.76 -8.00
N ALA A 81 -0.40 6.45 -6.90
CA ALA A 81 -0.43 7.91 -6.82
C ALA A 81 0.61 8.55 -7.76
N SER A 82 1.84 8.00 -7.79
CA SER A 82 2.90 8.47 -8.68
C SER A 82 2.54 8.28 -10.15
N ALA A 83 1.92 7.15 -10.51
CA ALA A 83 1.44 6.90 -11.87
C ALA A 83 0.43 7.96 -12.31
N LEU A 84 -0.58 8.24 -11.47
CA LEU A 84 -1.57 9.29 -11.76
C LEU A 84 -0.94 10.68 -11.83
N ALA A 85 -0.01 11.00 -10.94
CA ALA A 85 0.70 12.29 -10.93
C ALA A 85 1.53 12.48 -12.21
N LEU A 86 2.27 11.45 -12.64
CA LEU A 86 3.05 11.47 -13.89
C LEU A 86 2.16 11.66 -15.11
N LEU A 87 1.05 10.94 -15.19
CA LEU A 87 0.07 11.08 -16.26
C LEU A 87 -0.60 12.46 -16.28
N ALA A 88 -0.63 13.14 -15.13
CA ALA A 88 -1.10 14.53 -15.00
C ALA A 88 0.02 15.57 -15.26
N GLY A 89 1.23 15.15 -15.63
CA GLY A 89 2.35 16.04 -15.98
C GLY A 89 3.19 16.53 -14.79
N VAL A 90 3.07 15.89 -13.62
CA VAL A 90 3.93 16.22 -12.45
C VAL A 90 5.36 15.74 -12.71
N SER A 91 6.33 16.55 -12.36
CA SER A 91 7.75 16.23 -12.58
C SER A 91 8.26 15.15 -11.63
N HIS A 92 9.29 14.41 -12.06
CA HIS A 92 9.94 13.37 -11.24
C HIS A 92 10.48 13.92 -9.92
N ASP A 93 11.05 15.12 -9.94
CA ASP A 93 11.58 15.78 -8.74
C ASP A 93 10.49 16.13 -7.73
N ALA A 94 9.31 16.54 -8.22
CA ALA A 94 8.16 16.81 -7.36
C ALA A 94 7.66 15.52 -6.70
N ILE A 95 7.58 14.41 -7.44
CA ILE A 95 7.21 13.10 -6.90
C ILE A 95 8.23 12.65 -5.85
N ARG A 96 9.52 12.73 -6.13
CA ARG A 96 10.58 12.38 -5.19
C ARG A 96 10.46 13.16 -3.87
N LYS A 97 10.27 14.48 -3.97
CA LYS A 97 10.09 15.34 -2.79
C LYS A 97 8.84 15.00 -2.01
N ALA A 98 7.72 14.76 -2.71
CA ALA A 98 6.45 14.41 -2.09
C ALA A 98 6.52 13.09 -1.33
N LEU A 99 7.10 12.03 -1.89
CA LEU A 99 7.25 10.74 -1.23
C LEU A 99 8.19 10.84 -0.01
N ALA A 100 9.30 11.57 -0.13
CA ALA A 100 10.27 11.77 0.95
C ALA A 100 9.72 12.63 2.10
N SER A 101 8.75 13.50 1.84
CA SER A 101 8.12 14.34 2.86
C SER A 101 6.76 13.82 3.35
N TYR A 102 6.28 12.71 2.80
CA TYR A 102 4.99 12.15 3.17
C TYR A 102 5.00 11.66 4.62
N SER A 103 4.08 12.17 5.42
CA SER A 103 3.96 11.87 6.85
C SER A 103 2.78 10.95 7.20
N GLY A 104 2.13 10.38 6.18
CA GLY A 104 1.04 9.44 6.37
C GLY A 104 -0.34 10.06 6.53
N VAL A 105 -1.29 9.19 6.83
CA VAL A 105 -2.69 9.53 7.13
C VAL A 105 -3.03 8.91 8.47
N LYS A 106 -3.75 9.63 9.34
CA LYS A 106 -4.21 9.12 10.62
C LYS A 106 -4.91 7.77 10.48
N ARG A 107 -4.62 6.87 11.41
CA ARG A 107 -5.17 5.51 11.46
C ARG A 107 -4.85 4.64 10.24
N ARG A 108 -3.71 4.87 9.57
CA ARG A 108 -3.17 3.99 8.53
C ARG A 108 -1.69 3.78 8.78
N PHE A 109 -1.34 2.72 9.51
CA PHE A 109 0.00 2.45 10.04
C PHE A 109 0.51 3.63 10.89
N ASP A 110 -0.38 4.26 11.65
CA ASP A 110 -0.14 5.51 12.38
C ASP A 110 0.63 5.22 13.67
N ILE A 111 1.87 5.68 13.77
CA ILE A 111 2.76 5.41 14.91
C ILE A 111 2.52 6.46 15.98
N HIS A 112 1.77 6.11 17.02
CA HIS A 112 1.47 6.98 18.15
C HIS A 112 2.58 7.05 19.20
N LEU A 113 3.30 5.94 19.38
CA LEU A 113 4.42 5.84 20.32
C LEU A 113 5.51 4.97 19.71
N LYS A 114 6.75 5.44 19.82
CA LYS A 114 7.93 4.64 19.45
C LYS A 114 9.06 4.96 20.43
N ASN A 115 9.42 3.95 21.21
CA ASN A 115 10.60 3.99 22.09
C ASN A 115 11.30 2.63 22.09
N GLU A 116 12.32 2.46 22.92
CA GLU A 116 13.09 1.21 22.98
C GLU A 116 12.24 -0.01 23.39
N ASN A 117 11.25 0.17 24.26
CA ASN A 117 10.44 -0.91 24.82
C ASN A 117 9.15 -1.15 24.03
N PHE A 118 8.47 -0.10 23.58
CA PHE A 118 7.15 -0.17 23.00
C PHE A 118 7.03 0.61 21.70
N ILE A 119 6.23 0.06 20.79
CA ILE A 119 5.77 0.73 19.59
C ILE A 119 4.26 0.54 19.53
N LEU A 120 3.51 1.64 19.49
CA LEU A 120 2.06 1.63 19.35
C LEU A 120 1.69 2.12 17.96
N ILE A 121 1.03 1.25 17.21
CA ILE A 121 0.57 1.52 15.84
C ILE A 121 -0.94 1.42 15.81
N ASP A 122 -1.61 2.44 15.30
CA ASP A 122 -3.05 2.45 15.01
C ASP A 122 -3.28 2.28 13.52
N ASP A 123 -4.06 1.26 13.13
CA ASP A 123 -4.42 1.01 11.75
C ASP A 123 -5.92 0.75 11.63
N TYR A 124 -6.55 1.34 10.63
CA TYR A 124 -7.98 1.17 10.35
C TYR A 124 -8.27 -0.07 9.51
N ALA A 125 -7.37 -1.03 9.48
CA ALA A 125 -7.56 -2.28 8.75
C ALA A 125 -8.89 -2.95 9.17
N HIS A 126 -9.79 -3.09 8.21
CA HIS A 126 -11.14 -3.60 8.43
C HIS A 126 -11.55 -4.67 7.41
N HIS A 127 -10.57 -5.16 6.65
CA HIS A 127 -10.66 -6.29 5.74
C HIS A 127 -9.51 -7.26 6.04
N PRO A 128 -9.68 -8.60 5.92
CA PRO A 128 -8.63 -9.57 6.23
C PRO A 128 -7.30 -9.30 5.53
N GLU A 129 -7.33 -8.94 4.25
CA GLU A 129 -6.12 -8.65 3.50
C GLU A 129 -5.39 -7.39 4.00
N GLU A 130 -6.13 -6.35 4.40
CA GLU A 130 -5.53 -5.15 4.99
C GLU A 130 -4.87 -5.49 6.34
N LEU A 131 -5.58 -6.24 7.19
CA LEU A 131 -5.06 -6.66 8.49
C LEU A 131 -3.80 -7.52 8.33
N ARG A 132 -3.82 -8.50 7.43
CA ARG A 132 -2.68 -9.34 7.10
C ARG A 132 -1.48 -8.50 6.63
N ALA A 133 -1.70 -7.58 5.72
CA ALA A 133 -0.64 -6.74 5.18
C ALA A 133 -0.04 -5.80 6.23
N THR A 134 -0.86 -5.25 7.15
CA THR A 134 -0.39 -4.44 8.26
C THR A 134 0.45 -5.27 9.22
N ILE A 135 -0.02 -6.45 9.66
CA ILE A 135 0.74 -7.33 10.58
C ILE A 135 2.05 -7.76 9.93
N GLN A 136 2.02 -8.16 8.66
CA GLN A 136 3.24 -8.56 7.95
C GLN A 136 4.25 -7.39 7.86
N SER A 137 3.77 -6.19 7.58
CA SER A 137 4.62 -4.99 7.53
C SER A 137 5.26 -4.71 8.91
N VAL A 138 4.51 -4.88 10.00
CA VAL A 138 5.06 -4.74 11.36
C VAL A 138 6.15 -5.79 11.61
N ARG A 139 5.92 -7.05 11.24
CA ARG A 139 6.92 -8.14 11.39
C ARG A 139 8.19 -7.87 10.59
N ASP A 140 8.06 -7.37 9.38
CA ASP A 140 9.22 -7.11 8.50
C ASP A 140 10.07 -5.94 9.01
N ILE A 141 9.42 -4.89 9.54
CA ILE A 141 10.08 -3.67 10.03
C ILE A 141 10.66 -3.89 11.43
N TYR A 142 9.94 -4.60 12.31
CA TYR A 142 10.30 -4.75 13.73
C TYR A 142 10.64 -6.21 14.07
N ARG A 143 11.57 -6.78 13.33
CA ARG A 143 11.99 -8.18 13.46
C ARG A 143 12.40 -8.53 14.91
N GLY A 144 11.94 -9.69 15.37
CA GLY A 144 12.29 -10.23 16.69
C GLY A 144 11.52 -9.60 17.86
N ARG A 145 10.54 -8.72 17.60
CA ARG A 145 9.64 -8.19 18.62
C ARG A 145 8.36 -9.00 18.69
N THR A 146 7.82 -9.13 19.89
CA THR A 146 6.47 -9.68 20.13
C THR A 146 5.44 -8.68 19.60
N ILE A 147 4.46 -9.15 18.83
CA ILE A 147 3.39 -8.36 18.26
C ILE A 147 2.07 -8.73 18.93
N THR A 148 1.56 -7.83 19.76
CA THR A 148 0.23 -7.95 20.37
C THR A 148 -0.77 -7.15 19.54
N GLY A 149 -1.78 -7.83 18.99
CA GLY A 149 -2.85 -7.17 18.25
C GLY A 149 -4.10 -6.96 19.12
N ILE A 150 -4.61 -5.75 19.18
CA ILE A 150 -5.91 -5.42 19.77
C ILE A 150 -6.86 -5.19 18.61
N PHE A 151 -7.82 -6.11 18.40
CA PHE A 151 -8.71 -6.06 17.27
C PHE A 151 -10.17 -5.93 17.73
N GLN A 152 -10.84 -4.91 17.21
CA GLN A 152 -12.27 -4.71 17.37
C GLN A 152 -12.97 -4.93 16.02
N PRO A 153 -13.75 -6.03 15.87
CA PRO A 153 -14.53 -6.25 14.67
C PRO A 153 -15.52 -5.10 14.44
N HIS A 154 -15.60 -4.62 13.21
CA HIS A 154 -16.53 -3.55 12.86
C HIS A 154 -17.47 -3.99 11.74
N LEU A 155 -18.79 -3.81 11.95
CA LEU A 155 -19.92 -4.28 11.13
C LEU A 155 -20.11 -5.81 11.19
N PHE A 156 -21.23 -6.21 11.76
CA PHE A 156 -21.62 -7.61 11.93
C PHE A 156 -21.60 -8.41 10.63
N SER A 157 -22.16 -7.89 9.54
CA SER A 157 -22.19 -8.57 8.25
C SER A 157 -20.78 -8.87 7.73
N ARG A 158 -19.91 -7.88 7.75
CA ARG A 158 -18.51 -8.05 7.31
C ARG A 158 -17.77 -9.07 8.18
N THR A 159 -17.91 -8.98 9.50
CA THR A 159 -17.26 -9.91 10.42
C THR A 159 -17.72 -11.34 10.16
N LYS A 160 -19.02 -11.55 9.94
CA LYS A 160 -19.58 -12.84 9.60
C LYS A 160 -19.07 -13.37 8.26
N ASP A 161 -19.13 -12.55 7.22
CA ASP A 161 -18.78 -12.95 5.85
C ASP A 161 -17.27 -13.26 5.70
N PHE A 162 -16.42 -12.61 6.49
CA PHE A 162 -14.97 -12.76 6.42
C PHE A 162 -14.33 -13.36 7.68
N ALA A 163 -15.11 -14.03 8.55
CA ALA A 163 -14.65 -14.55 9.84
C ALA A 163 -13.38 -15.42 9.71
N GLU A 164 -13.39 -16.37 8.78
CA GLU A 164 -12.24 -17.24 8.52
C GLU A 164 -11.00 -16.46 8.04
N GLY A 165 -11.21 -15.45 7.19
CA GLY A 165 -10.14 -14.58 6.71
C GLY A 165 -9.53 -13.73 7.83
N PHE A 166 -10.36 -13.19 8.73
CA PHE A 166 -9.88 -12.48 9.91
C PHE A 166 -9.09 -13.40 10.84
N ALA A 167 -9.62 -14.61 11.13
CA ALA A 167 -8.92 -15.58 11.97
C ALA A 167 -7.52 -15.89 11.40
N LYS A 168 -7.40 -16.23 10.11
CA LYS A 168 -6.11 -16.49 9.44
C LYS A 168 -5.16 -15.29 9.47
N SER A 169 -5.69 -14.06 9.43
CA SER A 169 -4.85 -12.88 9.51
C SER A 169 -4.36 -12.62 10.93
N LEU A 170 -5.22 -12.83 11.93
CA LEU A 170 -4.88 -12.69 13.35
C LEU A 170 -3.89 -13.76 13.82
N ASP A 171 -3.90 -14.97 13.25
CA ASP A 171 -2.93 -16.04 13.54
C ASP A 171 -1.47 -15.63 13.23
N LEU A 172 -1.28 -14.54 12.51
CA LEU A 172 0.06 -13.96 12.29
C LEU A 172 0.58 -13.17 13.50
N LEU A 173 -0.24 -12.88 14.50
CA LEU A 173 0.17 -12.21 15.74
C LEU A 173 0.74 -13.20 16.74
N ASP A 174 1.53 -12.70 17.68
CA ASP A 174 2.01 -13.51 18.81
C ASP A 174 0.99 -13.51 19.94
N GLU A 175 0.25 -12.41 20.10
CA GLU A 175 -0.80 -12.25 21.10
C GLU A 175 -2.00 -11.51 20.51
N ILE A 176 -3.22 -11.93 20.89
CA ILE A 176 -4.47 -11.39 20.36
C ILE A 176 -5.39 -10.98 21.50
N VAL A 177 -5.87 -9.74 21.44
CA VAL A 177 -6.95 -9.23 22.29
C VAL A 177 -8.12 -8.87 21.39
N LEU A 178 -9.27 -9.51 21.60
CA LEU A 178 -10.51 -9.20 20.90
C LEU A 178 -11.43 -8.38 21.80
N LEU A 179 -12.00 -7.30 21.25
CA LEU A 179 -12.94 -6.39 21.95
C LEU A 179 -14.35 -6.52 21.39
#